data_cb9cac7087b26baa6abcb941aedd6f19
#
_entry.id   cb9cac7087b26baa6abcb941aedd6f19
#
_cell.length_a   1.000
_cell.length_b   1.000
_cell.length_c   1.000
_cell.angle_alpha   90.00
_cell.angle_beta   90.00
_cell.angle_gamma   90.00
#
_symmetry.space_group_name_H-M   'P 1'
#
loop_
_entity.id
_entity.type
_entity.pdbx_description
1 polymer ?
#
loop_
_entity_poly.entity_id
_entity_poly.type
_entity_poly.pdbx_seq_one_letter_code
_entity_poly.pdbx_strand_id
1 'polypeptide(L)'
;MTATQSETIPVSDALELRAVEERYTAELHNLVVKNRAYLQTAFDWAQHVGTEDDTRRNVQSNQMLHQRGYAKMFLIFREDVLVGVLSFNAIEPANKAAYIGYWLDEAHQGQGILSQSLQAFMRYYAERGEIRRFVIKCRVANQHSNSVALRNGFTLEGCQREAEYLNGAYDDVNIYGKIYTL
;
A
#
# COMPACT_ATOMS: atom_id res chain seq x y z
N MET A 1 -6.83 7.72 -29.66
CA MET A 1 -6.62 7.15 -28.30
C MET A 1 -5.85 8.17 -27.50
N THR A 2 -6.49 8.84 -26.59
CA THR A 2 -5.81 9.66 -25.61
C THR A 2 -5.06 8.71 -24.68
N ALA A 3 -3.73 8.76 -24.70
CA ALA A 3 -2.91 8.09 -23.71
C ALA A 3 -3.42 8.55 -22.34
N THR A 4 -3.93 7.63 -21.55
CA THR A 4 -4.32 7.89 -20.16
C THR A 4 -3.06 8.37 -19.47
N GLN A 5 -3.01 9.67 -19.12
CA GLN A 5 -1.89 10.18 -18.35
C GLN A 5 -1.81 9.38 -17.06
N SER A 6 -0.62 8.89 -16.77
CA SER A 6 -0.29 8.17 -15.56
C SER A 6 -0.64 9.03 -14.34
N GLU A 7 -1.43 8.49 -13.43
CA GLU A 7 -1.88 9.19 -12.22
C GLU A 7 -0.69 9.40 -11.28
N THR A 8 -0.50 10.64 -10.86
CA THR A 8 0.56 11.03 -9.90
C THR A 8 -0.05 11.87 -8.80
N ILE A 9 0.30 11.57 -7.56
CA ILE A 9 -0.17 12.31 -6.38
C ILE A 9 1.03 12.98 -5.73
N PRO A 10 1.09 14.32 -5.69
CA PRO A 10 2.16 15.01 -4.99
C PRO A 10 1.98 14.87 -3.48
N VAL A 11 3.08 14.63 -2.77
CA VAL A 11 3.09 14.50 -1.30
C VAL A 11 3.83 15.68 -0.67
N SER A 12 5.06 15.95 -1.11
CA SER A 12 5.90 17.07 -0.68
C SER A 12 6.89 17.39 -1.79
N ASP A 13 7.78 18.35 -1.56
CA ASP A 13 8.82 18.71 -2.55
C ASP A 13 9.69 17.51 -2.93
N ALA A 14 9.92 16.59 -1.99
CA ALA A 14 10.78 15.42 -2.18
C ALA A 14 10.02 14.12 -2.47
N LEU A 15 8.71 14.06 -2.20
CA LEU A 15 7.91 12.84 -2.25
C LEU A 15 6.75 12.95 -3.22
N GLU A 16 6.56 11.91 -4.02
CA GLU A 16 5.36 11.75 -4.84
C GLU A 16 4.95 10.27 -4.95
N LEU A 17 3.68 10.05 -5.24
CA LEU A 17 3.13 8.74 -5.52
C LEU A 17 2.89 8.63 -7.01
N ARG A 18 3.43 7.60 -7.65
CA ARG A 18 3.23 7.32 -9.07
C ARG A 18 2.44 6.04 -9.23
N ALA A 19 1.38 6.08 -10.02
CA ALA A 19 0.62 4.87 -10.33
C ALA A 19 1.54 3.80 -10.92
N VAL A 20 1.32 2.55 -10.53
CA VAL A 20 2.11 1.41 -10.99
C VAL A 20 2.09 1.30 -12.52
N GLU A 21 3.25 1.11 -13.12
CA GLU A 21 3.45 0.92 -14.57
C GLU A 21 4.55 -0.09 -14.84
N GLU A 22 4.46 -0.77 -15.97
CA GLU A 22 5.46 -1.78 -16.37
C GLU A 22 6.89 -1.22 -16.43
N ARG A 23 7.06 0.04 -16.78
CA ARG A 23 8.38 0.69 -16.85
C ARG A 23 9.12 0.70 -15.51
N TYR A 24 8.43 0.52 -14.40
CA TYR A 24 9.02 0.46 -13.06
C TYR A 24 9.33 -0.96 -12.59
N THR A 25 9.09 -1.97 -13.41
CA THR A 25 9.24 -3.38 -13.00
C THR A 25 10.64 -3.69 -12.47
N ALA A 26 11.69 -3.29 -13.18
CA ALA A 26 13.06 -3.57 -12.75
C ALA A 26 13.39 -2.93 -11.40
N GLU A 27 13.04 -1.66 -11.23
CA GLU A 27 13.27 -0.94 -9.97
C GLU A 27 12.49 -1.57 -8.82
N LEU A 28 11.22 -1.91 -9.05
CA LEU A 28 10.39 -2.55 -8.03
C LEU A 28 10.92 -3.94 -7.67
N HIS A 29 11.32 -4.73 -8.66
CA HIS A 29 11.91 -6.04 -8.41
C HIS A 29 13.16 -5.96 -7.56
N ASN A 30 14.07 -5.04 -7.91
CA ASN A 30 15.30 -4.84 -7.15
C ASN A 30 15.00 -4.42 -5.69
N LEU A 31 13.99 -3.58 -5.49
CA LEU A 31 13.59 -3.17 -4.14
C LEU A 31 13.00 -4.33 -3.34
N VAL A 32 12.18 -5.18 -3.96
CA VAL A 32 11.62 -6.39 -3.32
C VAL A 32 12.75 -7.36 -2.94
N VAL A 33 13.69 -7.62 -3.83
CA VAL A 33 14.82 -8.52 -3.57
C VAL A 33 15.68 -8.00 -2.42
N LYS A 34 15.98 -6.71 -2.43
CA LYS A 34 16.75 -6.05 -1.36
C LYS A 34 16.10 -6.22 0.01
N ASN A 35 14.76 -6.15 0.07
CA ASN A 35 13.99 -6.18 1.31
C ASN A 35 13.33 -7.54 1.59
N ARG A 36 13.66 -8.59 0.84
CA ARG A 36 12.95 -9.89 0.92
C ARG A 36 12.88 -10.42 2.35
N ALA A 37 13.99 -10.47 3.06
CA ALA A 37 14.03 -10.98 4.43
C ALA A 37 13.09 -10.21 5.35
N TYR A 38 13.08 -8.90 5.24
CA TYR A 38 12.18 -8.03 5.98
C TYR A 38 10.72 -8.22 5.56
N LEU A 39 10.44 -8.21 4.25
CA LEU A 39 9.07 -8.33 3.72
C LEU A 39 8.43 -9.67 4.05
N GLN A 40 9.19 -10.77 4.09
CA GLN A 40 8.70 -12.09 4.46
C GLN A 40 8.16 -12.17 5.88
N THR A 41 8.58 -11.28 6.76
CA THR A 41 8.06 -11.22 8.13
C THR A 41 6.63 -10.70 8.22
N ALA A 42 6.16 -10.01 7.19
CA ALA A 42 4.84 -9.37 7.14
C ALA A 42 3.95 -9.85 5.99
N PHE A 43 4.54 -10.35 4.89
CA PHE A 43 3.81 -10.68 3.66
C PHE A 43 4.20 -12.04 3.12
N ASP A 44 3.21 -12.90 2.91
CA ASP A 44 3.43 -14.21 2.31
C ASP A 44 3.95 -14.12 0.87
N TRP A 45 3.47 -13.16 0.09
CA TRP A 45 3.83 -13.02 -1.33
C TRP A 45 5.34 -12.81 -1.54
N ALA A 46 6.04 -12.22 -0.59
CA ALA A 46 7.45 -11.87 -0.73
C ALA A 46 8.36 -13.09 -0.96
N GLN A 47 8.03 -14.21 -0.36
CA GLN A 47 8.79 -15.46 -0.52
C GLN A 47 8.58 -16.11 -1.91
N HIS A 48 7.52 -15.75 -2.61
CA HIS A 48 7.15 -16.34 -3.91
C HIS A 48 7.67 -15.53 -5.11
N VAL A 49 8.24 -14.36 -4.89
CA VAL A 49 8.84 -13.55 -5.94
C VAL A 49 10.27 -14.01 -6.19
N GLY A 50 10.50 -14.76 -7.26
CA GLY A 50 11.82 -15.29 -7.62
C GLY A 50 12.52 -14.50 -8.71
N THR A 51 11.81 -14.15 -9.78
CA THR A 51 12.36 -13.52 -10.98
C THR A 51 11.73 -12.17 -11.24
N GLU A 52 12.38 -11.37 -12.10
CA GLU A 52 11.81 -10.11 -12.57
C GLU A 52 10.47 -10.32 -13.30
N ASP A 53 10.32 -11.45 -13.99
CA ASP A 53 9.06 -11.80 -14.64
C ASP A 53 7.92 -12.02 -13.64
N ASP A 54 8.20 -12.54 -12.45
CA ASP A 54 7.21 -12.65 -11.38
C ASP A 54 6.71 -11.27 -10.97
N THR A 55 7.62 -10.31 -10.81
CA THR A 55 7.28 -8.93 -10.50
C THR A 55 6.52 -8.27 -11.64
N ARG A 56 6.90 -8.53 -12.91
CA ARG A 56 6.21 -7.98 -14.07
C ARG A 56 4.75 -8.44 -14.13
N ARG A 57 4.49 -9.73 -13.91
CA ARG A 57 3.11 -10.26 -13.87
C ARG A 57 2.29 -9.59 -12.77
N ASN A 58 2.91 -9.36 -11.62
CA ASN A 58 2.28 -8.66 -10.51
C ASN A 58 1.95 -7.20 -10.87
N VAL A 59 2.89 -6.51 -11.49
CA VAL A 59 2.71 -5.14 -11.99
C VAL A 59 1.58 -5.06 -13.01
N GLN A 60 1.57 -5.96 -13.99
CA GLN A 60 0.53 -6.02 -15.02
C GLN A 60 -0.86 -6.24 -14.42
N SER A 61 -0.97 -7.18 -13.49
CA SER A 61 -2.23 -7.48 -12.80
C SER A 61 -2.73 -6.28 -11.99
N ASN A 62 -1.85 -5.64 -11.23
CA ASN A 62 -2.20 -4.45 -10.45
C ASN A 62 -2.54 -3.25 -11.34
N GLN A 63 -1.84 -3.06 -12.44
CA GLN A 63 -2.13 -2.01 -13.40
C GLN A 63 -3.53 -2.16 -13.99
N MET A 64 -3.93 -3.37 -14.32
CA MET A 64 -5.26 -3.67 -14.82
C MET A 64 -6.34 -3.37 -13.77
N LEU A 65 -6.14 -3.81 -12.53
CA LEU A 65 -7.08 -3.55 -11.43
C LEU A 65 -7.18 -2.05 -11.14
N HIS A 66 -6.06 -1.34 -11.18
CA HIS A 66 -5.98 0.10 -10.99
C HIS A 66 -6.81 0.85 -12.05
N GLN A 67 -6.64 0.48 -13.31
CA GLN A 67 -7.37 1.09 -14.43
C GLN A 67 -8.88 0.82 -14.34
N ARG A 68 -9.27 -0.36 -13.85
CA ARG A 68 -10.68 -0.73 -13.69
C ARG A 68 -11.33 -0.20 -12.42
N GLY A 69 -10.56 0.36 -11.49
CA GLY A 69 -11.07 0.92 -10.24
C GLY A 69 -11.40 -0.11 -9.16
N TYR A 70 -10.96 -1.36 -9.30
CA TYR A 70 -11.14 -2.41 -8.28
C TYR A 70 -10.08 -2.35 -7.19
N ALA A 71 -8.92 -1.81 -7.50
CA ALA A 71 -7.81 -1.60 -6.61
C ALA A 71 -7.01 -0.39 -7.10
N LYS A 72 -6.07 0.09 -6.30
CA LYS A 72 -5.11 1.12 -6.70
C LYS A 72 -3.75 0.72 -6.18
N MET A 73 -2.72 0.83 -6.99
CA MET A 73 -1.35 0.61 -6.54
C MET A 73 -0.49 1.78 -6.97
N PHE A 74 0.13 2.41 -5.99
CA PHE A 74 1.08 3.50 -6.19
C PHE A 74 2.45 3.11 -5.67
N LEU A 75 3.46 3.62 -6.36
CA LEU A 75 4.86 3.51 -5.95
C LEU A 75 5.26 4.82 -5.30
N ILE A 76 5.93 4.72 -4.16
CA ILE A 76 6.42 5.90 -3.42
C ILE A 76 7.80 6.24 -3.94
N PHE A 77 7.94 7.46 -4.48
CA PHE A 77 9.23 7.97 -4.96
C PHE A 77 9.70 9.12 -4.07
N ARG A 78 10.95 9.04 -3.65
CA ARG A 78 11.66 10.12 -2.98
C ARG A 78 12.80 10.57 -3.86
N GLU A 79 12.73 11.83 -4.33
CA GLU A 79 13.74 12.41 -5.23
C GLU A 79 14.03 11.47 -6.42
N ASP A 80 12.97 11.01 -7.10
CA ASP A 80 13.01 10.08 -8.23
C ASP A 80 13.52 8.66 -7.92
N VAL A 81 13.71 8.32 -6.65
CA VAL A 81 14.10 6.97 -6.21
C VAL A 81 12.89 6.24 -5.62
N LEU A 82 12.62 5.05 -6.12
CA LEU A 82 11.56 4.18 -5.61
C LEU A 82 11.93 3.68 -4.20
N VAL A 83 11.06 3.95 -3.21
CA VAL A 83 11.32 3.60 -1.81
C VAL A 83 10.22 2.75 -1.17
N GLY A 84 9.08 2.56 -1.82
CA GLY A 84 8.00 1.76 -1.24
C GLY A 84 6.77 1.68 -2.11
N VAL A 85 5.74 1.05 -1.54
CA VAL A 85 4.45 0.83 -2.20
C VAL A 85 3.32 1.25 -1.25
N LEU A 86 2.30 1.88 -1.81
CA LEU A 86 1.09 2.26 -1.10
C LEU A 86 -0.10 1.94 -2.00
N SER A 87 -1.05 1.17 -1.49
CA SER A 87 -2.13 0.64 -2.32
C SER A 87 -3.49 0.67 -1.61
N PHE A 88 -4.56 0.67 -2.42
CA PHE A 88 -5.83 0.11 -2.02
C PHE A 88 -5.87 -1.32 -2.57
N ASN A 89 -5.79 -2.30 -1.69
CA ASN A 89 -5.82 -3.71 -2.06
C ASN A 89 -7.18 -4.13 -2.61
N ALA A 90 -8.24 -3.48 -2.14
CA ALA A 90 -9.60 -3.64 -2.60
C ALA A 90 -10.37 -2.35 -2.39
N ILE A 91 -11.33 -2.10 -3.27
CA ILE A 91 -12.24 -0.96 -3.20
C ILE A 91 -13.66 -1.50 -3.25
N GLU A 92 -14.51 -1.01 -2.35
CA GLU A 92 -15.95 -1.24 -2.35
C GLU A 92 -16.65 0.03 -2.84
N PRO A 93 -16.92 0.16 -4.14
CA PRO A 93 -17.43 1.43 -4.70
C PRO A 93 -18.75 1.89 -4.10
N ALA A 94 -19.68 0.96 -3.87
CA ALA A 94 -20.99 1.28 -3.30
C ALA A 94 -20.91 1.86 -1.89
N ASN A 95 -19.92 1.41 -1.12
CA ASN A 95 -19.69 1.84 0.26
C ASN A 95 -18.67 2.98 0.35
N LYS A 96 -18.01 3.33 -0.76
CA LYS A 96 -16.89 4.27 -0.81
C LYS A 96 -15.84 3.94 0.23
N ALA A 97 -15.50 2.66 0.32
CA ALA A 97 -14.53 2.11 1.28
C ALA A 97 -13.35 1.51 0.55
N ALA A 98 -12.15 1.69 1.10
CA ALA A 98 -10.92 1.14 0.55
C ALA A 98 -10.06 0.52 1.64
N TYR A 99 -9.43 -0.62 1.31
CA TYR A 99 -8.53 -1.36 2.18
C TYR A 99 -7.09 -1.05 1.82
N ILE A 100 -6.35 -0.46 2.75
CA ILE A 100 -5.00 0.06 2.51
C ILE A 100 -3.95 -1.00 2.81
N GLY A 101 -2.98 -1.14 1.88
CA GLY A 101 -1.76 -1.90 2.07
C GLY A 101 -0.54 -1.04 1.78
N TYR A 102 0.59 -1.35 2.42
CA TYR A 102 1.82 -0.58 2.25
C TYR A 102 3.04 -1.35 2.70
N TRP A 103 4.17 -0.99 2.13
CA TRP A 103 5.48 -1.33 2.67
C TRP A 103 6.52 -0.28 2.23
N LEU A 104 7.59 -0.16 2.99
CA LEU A 104 8.65 0.80 2.73
C LEU A 104 10.01 0.10 2.80
N ASP A 105 10.92 0.52 1.95
CA ASP A 105 12.33 0.12 2.04
C ASP A 105 12.82 0.29 3.48
N GLU A 106 13.40 -0.77 4.05
CA GLU A 106 13.86 -0.76 5.45
C GLU A 106 14.81 0.40 5.74
N ALA A 107 15.69 0.72 4.77
CA ALA A 107 16.63 1.84 4.91
C ALA A 107 15.97 3.22 4.98
N HIS A 108 14.72 3.34 4.59
CA HIS A 108 13.97 4.61 4.56
C HIS A 108 12.93 4.73 5.67
N GLN A 109 12.87 3.77 6.59
CA GLN A 109 11.96 3.80 7.72
C GLN A 109 12.36 4.85 8.77
N GLY A 110 11.38 5.30 9.55
CA GLY A 110 11.62 6.27 10.62
C GLY A 110 11.83 7.71 10.17
N GLN A 111 11.52 8.05 8.92
CA GLN A 111 11.69 9.38 8.33
C GLN A 111 10.37 10.08 8.00
N GLY A 112 9.24 9.50 8.41
CA GLY A 112 7.91 10.07 8.15
C GLY A 112 7.41 9.90 6.72
N ILE A 113 8.12 9.18 5.86
CA ILE A 113 7.76 9.00 4.43
C ILE A 113 6.39 8.33 4.30
N LEU A 114 6.17 7.24 5.01
CA LEU A 114 4.92 6.47 4.92
C LEU A 114 3.73 7.28 5.43
N SER A 115 3.86 7.94 6.58
CA SER A 115 2.78 8.76 7.14
C SER A 115 2.41 9.93 6.24
N GLN A 116 3.38 10.65 5.69
CA GLN A 116 3.12 11.74 4.74
C GLN A 116 2.43 11.24 3.48
N SER A 117 2.93 10.12 2.94
CA SER A 117 2.36 9.49 1.75
C SER A 117 0.93 9.02 1.98
N LEU A 118 0.67 8.39 3.12
CA LEU A 118 -0.65 7.89 3.49
C LEU A 118 -1.67 9.04 3.63
N GLN A 119 -1.29 10.14 4.27
CA GLN A 119 -2.16 11.30 4.40
C GLN A 119 -2.50 11.93 3.04
N ALA A 120 -1.52 12.08 2.16
CA ALA A 120 -1.74 12.62 0.82
C ALA A 120 -2.63 11.69 -0.02
N PHE A 121 -2.42 10.38 0.09
CA PHE A 121 -3.19 9.36 -0.60
C PHE A 121 -4.67 9.37 -0.20
N MET A 122 -4.94 9.36 1.10
CA MET A 122 -6.31 9.41 1.61
C MET A 122 -7.02 10.71 1.22
N ARG A 123 -6.34 11.85 1.38
CA ARG A 123 -6.89 13.15 1.02
C ARG A 123 -7.27 13.22 -0.45
N TYR A 124 -6.38 12.75 -1.32
CA TYR A 124 -6.61 12.77 -2.77
C TYR A 124 -7.93 12.08 -3.15
N TYR A 125 -8.17 10.89 -2.64
CA TYR A 125 -9.39 10.14 -2.96
C TYR A 125 -10.63 10.62 -2.20
N ALA A 126 -10.44 11.13 -1.00
CA ALA A 126 -11.55 11.69 -0.21
C ALA A 126 -12.07 13.01 -0.81
N GLU A 127 -11.17 13.92 -1.19
CA GLU A 127 -11.55 15.20 -1.80
C GLU A 127 -12.23 15.05 -3.16
N ARG A 128 -11.91 13.97 -3.88
CA ARG A 128 -12.59 13.61 -5.14
C ARG A 128 -13.94 12.95 -4.93
N GLY A 129 -14.33 12.68 -3.68
CA GLY A 129 -15.59 12.02 -3.35
C GLY A 129 -15.63 10.54 -3.70
N GLU A 130 -14.48 9.92 -3.99
CA GLU A 130 -14.40 8.52 -4.39
C GLU A 130 -14.36 7.57 -3.20
N ILE A 131 -13.63 7.92 -2.15
CA ILE A 131 -13.49 7.12 -0.92
C ILE A 131 -13.83 7.98 0.28
N ARG A 132 -14.59 7.42 1.20
CA ARG A 132 -14.95 8.05 2.47
C ARG A 132 -14.37 7.30 3.66
N ARG A 133 -14.35 5.97 3.57
CA ARG A 133 -13.91 5.08 4.63
C ARG A 133 -12.61 4.37 4.23
N PHE A 134 -11.60 4.48 5.08
CA PHE A 134 -10.31 3.83 4.88
C PHE A 134 -10.10 2.77 5.97
N VAL A 135 -9.62 1.59 5.59
CA VAL A 135 -9.42 0.46 6.48
C VAL A 135 -7.98 -0.03 6.38
N ILE A 136 -7.34 -0.23 7.53
CA ILE A 136 -6.06 -0.94 7.64
C ILE A 136 -6.30 -2.20 8.46
N LYS A 137 -5.97 -3.36 7.88
CA LYS A 137 -5.96 -4.63 8.59
C LYS A 137 -4.53 -5.05 8.82
N CYS A 138 -4.17 -5.35 10.05
CA CYS A 138 -2.82 -5.82 10.36
C CYS A 138 -2.83 -6.83 11.48
N ARG A 139 -1.91 -7.80 11.38
CA ARG A 139 -1.71 -8.80 12.41
C ARG A 139 -1.40 -8.12 13.75
N VAL A 140 -1.95 -8.66 14.81
CA VAL A 140 -1.68 -8.15 16.18
C VAL A 140 -0.17 -8.11 16.45
N ALA A 141 0.57 -9.11 15.99
CA ALA A 141 2.02 -9.18 16.17
C ALA A 141 2.81 -8.13 15.36
N ASN A 142 2.22 -7.53 14.33
CA ASN A 142 2.88 -6.51 13.51
C ASN A 142 2.78 -5.14 14.19
N GLN A 143 3.61 -4.90 15.20
CA GLN A 143 3.60 -3.67 16.00
C GLN A 143 3.81 -2.41 15.15
N HIS A 144 4.68 -2.48 14.15
CA HIS A 144 4.95 -1.35 13.25
C HIS A 144 3.68 -0.90 12.52
N SER A 145 2.96 -1.82 11.91
CA SER A 145 1.73 -1.52 11.18
C SER A 145 0.60 -1.01 12.08
N ASN A 146 0.45 -1.60 13.28
CA ASN A 146 -0.50 -1.10 14.29
C ASN A 146 -0.17 0.35 14.68
N SER A 147 1.11 0.67 14.88
CA SER A 147 1.55 2.03 15.21
C SER A 147 1.30 3.02 14.08
N VAL A 148 1.50 2.61 12.83
CA VAL A 148 1.20 3.44 11.65
C VAL A 148 -0.28 3.81 11.62
N ALA A 149 -1.17 2.85 11.82
CA ALA A 149 -2.61 3.09 11.83
C ALA A 149 -3.00 4.10 12.92
N LEU A 150 -2.54 3.88 14.15
CA LEU A 150 -2.85 4.78 15.27
C LEU A 150 -2.31 6.18 15.09
N ARG A 151 -1.06 6.32 14.63
CA ARG A 151 -0.45 7.65 14.37
C ARG A 151 -1.15 8.42 13.28
N ASN A 152 -1.79 7.75 12.34
CA ASN A 152 -2.48 8.38 11.22
C ASN A 152 -3.97 8.60 11.47
N GLY A 153 -4.41 8.49 12.72
CA GLY A 153 -5.77 8.83 13.13
C GLY A 153 -6.80 7.74 12.89
N PHE A 154 -6.37 6.50 12.70
CA PHE A 154 -7.27 5.36 12.60
C PHE A 154 -7.74 4.92 13.99
N THR A 155 -8.97 4.44 14.06
CA THR A 155 -9.58 3.90 15.27
C THR A 155 -9.60 2.39 15.18
N LEU A 156 -9.20 1.69 16.25
CA LEU A 156 -9.36 0.24 16.34
C LEU A 156 -10.86 -0.09 16.42
N GLU A 157 -11.36 -0.80 15.44
CA GLU A 157 -12.78 -1.16 15.34
C GLU A 157 -13.05 -2.59 15.79
N GLY A 158 -12.05 -3.43 15.80
CA GLY A 158 -12.20 -4.81 16.23
C GLY A 158 -10.97 -5.65 15.97
N CYS A 159 -11.08 -6.92 16.35
CA CYS A 159 -10.06 -7.92 16.14
C CYS A 159 -10.72 -9.19 15.60
N GLN A 160 -10.20 -9.71 14.51
CA GLN A 160 -10.65 -10.99 13.94
C GLN A 160 -9.70 -12.09 14.40
N ARG A 161 -10.24 -13.11 15.03
CA ARG A 161 -9.44 -14.22 15.58
C ARG A 161 -8.93 -15.12 14.46
N GLU A 162 -7.64 -15.46 14.52
CA GLU A 162 -6.96 -16.38 13.60
C GLU A 162 -7.26 -16.10 12.12
N ALA A 163 -7.30 -14.81 11.76
CA ALA A 163 -7.74 -14.38 10.44
C ALA A 163 -6.63 -14.36 9.39
N GLU A 164 -5.38 -14.54 9.79
CA GLU A 164 -4.25 -14.56 8.86
C GLU A 164 -3.27 -15.68 9.19
N TYR A 165 -2.92 -16.47 8.17
CA TYR A 165 -1.90 -17.50 8.25
C TYR A 165 -0.61 -16.98 7.60
N LEU A 166 0.48 -16.95 8.35
CA LEU A 166 1.77 -16.50 7.85
C LEU A 166 2.90 -17.25 8.55
N ASN A 167 3.86 -17.74 7.78
CA ASN A 167 5.06 -18.41 8.27
C ASN A 167 4.76 -19.56 9.25
N GLY A 168 3.75 -20.37 8.93
CA GLY A 168 3.40 -21.56 9.69
C GLY A 168 2.52 -21.33 10.93
N ALA A 169 2.00 -20.10 11.13
CA ALA A 169 1.18 -19.77 12.28
C ALA A 169 -0.03 -18.91 11.91
N TYR A 170 -1.14 -19.12 12.60
CA TYR A 170 -2.29 -18.22 12.57
C TYR A 170 -2.09 -17.08 13.56
N ASP A 171 -2.55 -15.90 13.20
CA ASP A 171 -2.56 -14.74 14.09
C ASP A 171 -3.89 -14.00 13.97
N ASP A 172 -4.23 -13.32 15.05
CA ASP A 172 -5.37 -12.42 15.07
C ASP A 172 -5.05 -11.16 14.25
N VAL A 173 -6.08 -10.56 13.66
CA VAL A 173 -5.94 -9.38 12.81
C VAL A 173 -6.75 -8.23 13.39
N ASN A 174 -6.08 -7.14 13.70
CA ASN A 174 -6.70 -5.89 14.10
C ASN A 174 -7.26 -5.17 12.87
N ILE A 175 -8.46 -4.60 13.03
CA ILE A 175 -9.13 -3.81 11.99
C ILE A 175 -9.20 -2.37 12.48
N TYR A 176 -8.53 -1.50 11.74
CA TYR A 176 -8.53 -0.05 11.97
C TYR A 176 -9.32 0.65 10.89
N GLY A 177 -10.19 1.57 11.28
CA GLY A 177 -10.99 2.36 10.35
C GLY A 177 -10.79 3.84 10.53
N LYS A 178 -10.89 4.59 9.45
CA LYS A 178 -10.89 6.04 9.46
C LYS A 178 -11.96 6.56 8.50
N ILE A 179 -12.84 7.41 9.02
CA ILE A 179 -13.82 8.14 8.21
C ILE A 179 -13.19 9.50 7.89
N TYR A 180 -13.08 9.81 6.61
CA TYR A 180 -12.58 11.11 6.18
C TYR A 180 -13.76 12.06 5.99
N THR A 181 -13.80 13.09 6.82
CA THR A 181 -14.78 14.18 6.71
C THR A 181 -14.09 15.41 6.14
N LEU A 182 -14.67 15.96 5.07
CA LEU A 182 -14.17 17.20 4.46
C LEU A 182 -14.66 18.41 5.25
#